data_a38bf6f99466c274896751b78bab7a47
#
_entry.id   a38bf6f99466c274896751b78bab7a47
#
_cell.length_a   1.000
_cell.length_b   1.000
_cell.length_c   1.000
_cell.angle_alpha   90.00
_cell.angle_beta   90.00
_cell.angle_gamma   90.00
#
_symmetry.space_group_name_H-M   'P 1'
#
loop_
_entity.id
_entity.type
_entity.pdbx_description
1 polymer ?
#
loop_
_entity_poly.entity_id
_entity_poly.type
_entity_poly.pdbx_seq_one_letter_code
_entity_poly.pdbx_strand_id
1 'polypeptide(L)'
;LAKITTTSNFDLPDDIAKLLVDPKTYSDRELLHSVYTWARANNPFGRAVIEGFDPFWVATKYADVSAISRDSSLFRNGDYSVVCRPKAAIDYIISVTGAPHIVKALVQFDGDEHKKMRALAQSWFMPDSLLNLDERIRRLARCCVDKLAHYEGEVIDFSRNIALYYPLHVIMDILGIPSEDEAKMLVLTQELFGGEDPELNRGKAEVASGKDVLAKSLLAVVEDFRHYFDKLTSDKRTSPRNDMATLLSNAVVNGEPISDANRLGYYIIIATAGHDTTSSSSAIAMWALSQFPDLLPRLQADAALIPQFVDEAVRFASPVSHFMRTASADTEIRGRTVHKGDWIMLCYGSANRDEDVFDKPFEFSIDRKEVHHLAFGTGPHICLGQHLAKMEMRILFEEMIPRLERVESAGELEMVASSFVGGPKHLPLRCFMR
;
A
#
# COMPACT_ATOMS: atom_id res chain seq x y z
N LEU A 1 9.75 19.01 -39.39
CA LEU A 1 8.58 19.75 -38.94
C LEU A 1 8.25 19.23 -37.54
N ALA A 2 8.70 19.97 -36.52
CA ALA A 2 8.36 19.72 -35.14
C ALA A 2 6.82 19.83 -34.99
N LYS A 3 6.18 18.77 -34.51
CA LYS A 3 4.79 18.82 -34.06
C LYS A 3 4.76 19.78 -32.85
N ILE A 4 4.23 20.97 -33.06
CA ILE A 4 3.81 21.86 -31.96
C ILE A 4 2.66 21.12 -31.29
N THR A 5 2.94 20.47 -30.17
CA THR A 5 1.92 19.97 -29.27
C THR A 5 1.29 21.20 -28.63
N THR A 6 0.09 21.56 -29.07
CA THR A 6 -0.74 22.55 -28.37
C THR A 6 -1.01 21.98 -26.99
N THR A 7 -0.40 22.55 -25.95
CA THR A 7 -0.75 22.29 -24.55
C THR A 7 -2.22 22.64 -24.38
N SER A 8 -3.05 21.69 -23.99
CA SER A 8 -4.43 21.99 -23.65
C SER A 8 -4.46 22.83 -22.38
N ASN A 9 -5.47 23.68 -22.19
CA ASN A 9 -5.66 24.47 -20.96
C ASN A 9 -5.79 23.58 -19.69
N PHE A 10 -5.77 22.26 -19.84
CA PHE A 10 -5.95 21.27 -18.78
C PHE A 10 -4.67 20.53 -18.40
N ASP A 11 -3.59 20.71 -19.18
CA ASP A 11 -2.35 20.01 -18.89
C ASP A 11 -1.69 20.58 -17.62
N LEU A 12 -1.12 19.68 -16.82
CA LEU A 12 -0.26 20.07 -15.70
C LEU A 12 1.04 20.68 -16.24
N PRO A 13 1.63 21.64 -15.55
CA PRO A 13 3.00 22.09 -15.84
C PRO A 13 3.96 20.89 -15.84
N ASP A 14 4.92 20.89 -16.76
CA ASP A 14 5.88 19.80 -16.97
C ASP A 14 6.64 19.43 -15.70
N ASP A 15 7.04 20.40 -14.91
CA ASP A 15 7.76 20.23 -13.65
C ASP A 15 6.88 19.50 -12.61
N ILE A 16 5.61 19.88 -12.49
CA ILE A 16 4.64 19.22 -11.59
C ILE A 16 4.35 17.80 -12.07
N ALA A 17 4.08 17.61 -13.38
CA ALA A 17 3.75 16.31 -13.94
C ALA A 17 4.90 15.29 -13.75
N LYS A 18 6.16 15.70 -13.98
CA LYS A 18 7.34 14.86 -13.80
C LYS A 18 7.54 14.43 -12.35
N LEU A 19 7.31 15.32 -11.39
CA LEU A 19 7.41 15.01 -9.97
C LEU A 19 6.40 13.96 -9.50
N LEU A 20 5.23 13.85 -10.15
CA LEU A 20 4.22 12.84 -9.82
C LEU A 20 4.63 11.41 -10.18
N VAL A 21 5.60 11.23 -11.08
CA VAL A 21 6.08 9.91 -11.51
C VAL A 21 7.53 9.62 -11.10
N ASP A 22 8.22 10.60 -10.51
CA ASP A 22 9.59 10.41 -10.02
C ASP A 22 9.55 9.77 -8.61
N PRO A 23 10.08 8.54 -8.43
CA PRO A 23 10.14 7.89 -7.13
C PRO A 23 10.83 8.71 -6.04
N LYS A 24 11.82 9.54 -6.40
CA LYS A 24 12.54 10.40 -5.46
C LYS A 24 11.65 11.46 -4.82
N THR A 25 10.62 11.94 -5.52
CA THR A 25 9.64 12.87 -4.96
C THR A 25 8.95 12.27 -3.73
N TYR A 26 8.72 10.96 -3.74
CA TYR A 26 8.03 10.26 -2.66
C TYR A 26 8.94 9.98 -1.44
N SER A 27 10.24 10.05 -1.61
CA SER A 27 11.18 10.03 -0.47
C SER A 27 11.36 11.40 0.20
N ASP A 28 10.96 12.49 -0.47
CA ASP A 28 10.94 13.85 0.08
C ASP A 28 9.49 14.26 0.42
N ARG A 29 9.13 14.16 1.69
CA ARG A 29 7.75 14.43 2.15
C ARG A 29 7.33 15.89 1.92
N GLU A 30 8.23 16.84 2.09
CA GLU A 30 7.94 18.27 1.91
C GLU A 30 7.69 18.57 0.45
N LEU A 31 8.55 18.07 -0.43
CA LEU A 31 8.38 18.21 -1.88
C LEU A 31 7.06 17.55 -2.33
N LEU A 32 6.79 16.32 -1.95
CA LEU A 32 5.55 15.62 -2.31
C LEU A 32 4.30 16.39 -1.84
N HIS A 33 4.32 16.88 -0.60
CA HIS A 33 3.22 17.68 -0.06
C HIS A 33 3.04 19.00 -0.82
N SER A 34 4.12 19.65 -1.21
CA SER A 34 4.06 20.89 -2.01
C SER A 34 3.44 20.65 -3.39
N VAL A 35 3.84 19.56 -4.06
CA VAL A 35 3.28 19.15 -5.37
C VAL A 35 1.79 18.88 -5.26
N TYR A 36 1.37 18.09 -4.26
CA TYR A 36 -0.05 17.79 -4.05
C TYR A 36 -0.88 19.02 -3.68
N THR A 37 -0.36 19.91 -2.83
CA THR A 37 -1.03 21.16 -2.44
C THR A 37 -1.18 22.07 -3.64
N TRP A 38 -0.12 22.22 -4.43
CA TRP A 38 -0.20 23.01 -5.67
C TRP A 38 -1.26 22.44 -6.61
N ALA A 39 -1.26 21.13 -6.83
CA ALA A 39 -2.20 20.49 -7.75
C ALA A 39 -3.66 20.63 -7.27
N ARG A 40 -3.95 20.42 -5.96
CA ARG A 40 -5.28 20.63 -5.41
C ARG A 40 -5.79 22.06 -5.56
N ALA A 41 -4.90 23.04 -5.40
CA ALA A 41 -5.27 24.46 -5.45
C ALA A 41 -5.44 24.98 -6.89
N ASN A 42 -4.60 24.53 -7.83
CA ASN A 42 -4.51 25.16 -9.16
C ASN A 42 -5.08 24.28 -10.29
N ASN A 43 -4.93 22.98 -10.22
CA ASN A 43 -5.39 22.05 -11.26
C ASN A 43 -5.77 20.69 -10.68
N PRO A 44 -6.87 20.60 -9.89
CA PRO A 44 -7.22 19.41 -9.09
C PRO A 44 -7.54 18.16 -9.92
N PHE A 45 -7.81 18.31 -11.21
CA PHE A 45 -8.00 17.23 -12.17
C PHE A 45 -7.24 17.55 -13.46
N GLY A 46 -5.92 17.69 -13.38
CA GLY A 46 -5.03 18.02 -14.49
C GLY A 46 -4.67 16.80 -15.34
N ARG A 47 -4.21 17.06 -16.56
CA ARG A 47 -3.69 16.01 -17.45
C ARG A 47 -2.17 16.03 -17.41
N ALA A 48 -1.55 14.91 -17.10
CA ALA A 48 -0.10 14.72 -17.16
C ALA A 48 0.28 14.19 -18.56
N VAL A 49 1.21 14.89 -19.22
CA VAL A 49 1.78 14.51 -20.52
C VAL A 49 3.29 14.46 -20.34
N ILE A 50 3.84 13.27 -20.15
CA ILE A 50 5.24 13.06 -19.77
C ILE A 50 5.90 12.16 -20.80
N GLU A 51 7.11 12.51 -21.24
CA GLU A 51 7.87 11.65 -22.14
C GLU A 51 8.11 10.27 -21.52
N GLY A 52 7.80 9.23 -22.28
CA GLY A 52 7.95 7.83 -21.84
C GLY A 52 6.76 7.26 -21.08
N PHE A 53 5.70 8.04 -20.83
CA PHE A 53 4.44 7.58 -20.25
C PHE A 53 3.28 7.79 -21.23
N ASP A 54 2.26 6.95 -21.14
CA ASP A 54 0.98 7.28 -21.76
C ASP A 54 0.35 8.45 -21.00
N PRO A 55 -0.31 9.42 -21.68
CA PRO A 55 -0.96 10.54 -20.99
C PRO A 55 -2.03 10.05 -20.03
N PHE A 56 -2.16 10.71 -18.87
CA PHE A 56 -3.15 10.37 -17.87
C PHE A 56 -3.70 11.60 -17.14
N TRP A 57 -4.93 11.48 -16.63
CA TRP A 57 -5.53 12.45 -15.72
C TRP A 57 -5.07 12.23 -14.28
N VAL A 58 -5.03 13.28 -13.48
CA VAL A 58 -4.57 13.24 -12.07
C VAL A 58 -5.67 13.81 -11.18
N ALA A 59 -6.31 12.95 -10.41
CA ALA A 59 -7.31 13.32 -9.41
C ALA A 59 -6.64 13.52 -8.05
N THR A 60 -6.65 14.75 -7.52
CA THR A 60 -5.96 15.10 -6.27
C THR A 60 -6.90 15.45 -5.11
N LYS A 61 -8.14 15.87 -5.41
CA LYS A 61 -9.16 16.19 -4.40
C LYS A 61 -9.86 14.94 -3.87
N TYR A 62 -10.19 14.94 -2.58
CA TYR A 62 -10.90 13.85 -1.92
C TYR A 62 -12.22 13.48 -2.62
N ALA A 63 -13.01 14.48 -2.99
CA ALA A 63 -14.31 14.26 -3.64
C ALA A 63 -14.16 13.51 -4.96
N ASP A 64 -13.19 13.89 -5.80
CA ASP A 64 -12.96 13.27 -7.11
C ASP A 64 -12.41 11.84 -6.95
N VAL A 65 -11.40 11.65 -6.10
CA VAL A 65 -10.83 10.33 -5.81
C VAL A 65 -11.91 9.39 -5.27
N SER A 66 -12.75 9.86 -4.38
CA SER A 66 -13.88 9.10 -3.82
C SER A 66 -14.94 8.75 -4.87
N ALA A 67 -15.36 9.72 -5.69
CA ALA A 67 -16.37 9.52 -6.72
C ALA A 67 -15.90 8.51 -7.78
N ILE A 68 -14.68 8.67 -8.30
CA ILE A 68 -14.10 7.76 -9.29
C ILE A 68 -13.93 6.35 -8.71
N SER A 69 -13.49 6.22 -7.46
CA SER A 69 -13.30 4.92 -6.80
C SER A 69 -14.62 4.16 -6.60
N ARG A 70 -15.72 4.86 -6.41
CA ARG A 70 -17.04 4.25 -6.18
C ARG A 70 -17.74 3.79 -7.46
N ASP A 71 -17.47 4.43 -8.58
CA ASP A 71 -18.05 4.05 -9.87
C ASP A 71 -17.12 3.11 -10.64
N SER A 72 -17.02 1.86 -10.16
CA SER A 72 -16.21 0.83 -10.82
C SER A 72 -16.83 0.31 -12.14
N SER A 73 -18.03 0.71 -12.49
CA SER A 73 -18.62 0.40 -13.80
C SER A 73 -18.06 1.30 -14.89
N LEU A 74 -17.88 2.57 -14.57
CA LEU A 74 -17.31 3.57 -15.46
C LEU A 74 -15.77 3.60 -15.40
N PHE A 75 -15.18 3.48 -14.21
CA PHE A 75 -13.73 3.56 -13.98
C PHE A 75 -13.15 2.22 -13.56
N ARG A 76 -12.64 1.47 -14.55
CA ARG A 76 -12.25 0.08 -14.42
C ARG A 76 -10.78 -0.06 -14.01
N ASN A 77 -10.49 -1.19 -13.36
CA ASN A 77 -9.15 -1.52 -12.88
C ASN A 77 -8.39 -2.41 -13.86
N GLY A 78 -9.07 -3.36 -14.50
CA GLY A 78 -8.43 -4.42 -15.28
C GLY A 78 -8.12 -4.06 -16.73
N ASP A 79 -8.67 -2.97 -17.26
CA ASP A 79 -8.55 -2.62 -18.68
C ASP A 79 -7.12 -2.14 -19.05
N TYR A 80 -6.38 -1.57 -18.10
CA TYR A 80 -4.98 -1.19 -18.26
C TYR A 80 -4.22 -1.37 -16.95
N SER A 81 -2.96 -0.85 -16.84
CA SER A 81 -2.18 -0.98 -15.61
C SER A 81 -2.82 -0.22 -14.44
N VAL A 82 -2.95 -0.87 -13.29
CA VAL A 82 -3.44 -0.23 -12.05
C VAL A 82 -2.36 0.57 -11.32
N VAL A 83 -1.12 0.51 -11.79
CA VAL A 83 0.03 1.26 -11.28
C VAL A 83 0.58 2.12 -12.40
N CYS A 84 0.87 3.39 -12.13
CA CYS A 84 1.51 4.27 -13.09
C CYS A 84 2.94 3.78 -13.37
N ARG A 85 3.19 3.41 -14.62
CA ARG A 85 4.50 2.89 -15.08
C ARG A 85 4.86 3.51 -16.41
N PRO A 86 6.17 3.58 -16.75
CA PRO A 86 6.60 3.94 -18.09
C PRO A 86 5.97 3.03 -19.16
N LYS A 87 5.56 3.63 -20.28
CA LYS A 87 4.93 2.89 -21.39
C LYS A 87 5.74 1.68 -21.84
N ALA A 88 7.06 1.83 -21.95
CA ALA A 88 7.93 0.72 -22.35
C ALA A 88 7.86 -0.48 -21.38
N ALA A 89 7.68 -0.22 -20.07
CA ALA A 89 7.51 -1.29 -19.09
C ALA A 89 6.16 -2.00 -19.26
N ILE A 90 5.08 -1.22 -19.49
CA ILE A 90 3.75 -1.80 -19.73
C ILE A 90 3.74 -2.61 -21.03
N ASP A 91 4.29 -2.07 -22.12
CA ASP A 91 4.38 -2.76 -23.43
C ASP A 91 5.16 -4.07 -23.30
N TYR A 92 6.26 -4.08 -22.53
CA TYR A 92 7.03 -5.29 -22.26
C TYR A 92 6.21 -6.31 -21.46
N ILE A 93 5.53 -5.88 -20.41
CA ILE A 93 4.65 -6.75 -19.61
C ILE A 93 3.59 -7.39 -20.54
N ILE A 94 2.91 -6.60 -21.36
CA ILE A 94 1.89 -7.09 -22.29
C ILE A 94 2.50 -8.12 -23.28
N SER A 95 3.71 -7.87 -23.78
CA SER A 95 4.38 -8.78 -24.71
C SER A 95 4.69 -10.15 -24.11
N VAL A 96 4.92 -10.21 -22.79
CA VAL A 96 5.27 -11.45 -22.09
C VAL A 96 4.04 -12.15 -21.50
N THR A 97 3.08 -11.41 -20.97
CA THR A 97 1.94 -11.97 -20.21
C THR A 97 0.63 -11.97 -21.00
N GLY A 98 0.56 -11.22 -22.11
CA GLY A 98 -0.68 -10.99 -22.85
C GLY A 98 -1.64 -10.01 -22.17
N ALA A 99 -1.25 -9.38 -21.07
CA ALA A 99 -2.09 -8.48 -20.27
C ALA A 99 -1.28 -7.31 -19.68
N PRO A 100 -1.90 -6.18 -19.31
CA PRO A 100 -1.18 -5.02 -18.76
C PRO A 100 -0.74 -5.20 -17.28
N HIS A 101 -0.73 -6.42 -16.80
CA HIS A 101 -0.33 -6.77 -15.43
C HIS A 101 0.53 -8.02 -15.40
N ILE A 102 1.50 -8.07 -14.50
CA ILE A 102 2.44 -9.19 -14.37
C ILE A 102 1.73 -10.43 -13.81
N VAL A 103 0.83 -10.21 -12.85
CA VAL A 103 -0.05 -11.23 -12.27
C VAL A 103 -1.42 -10.60 -12.02
N LYS A 104 -2.48 -11.34 -12.30
CA LYS A 104 -3.86 -10.86 -12.06
C LYS A 104 -4.23 -11.11 -10.60
N ALA A 105 -4.07 -10.10 -9.76
CA ALA A 105 -4.50 -10.10 -8.36
C ALA A 105 -5.90 -9.47 -8.20
N LEU A 106 -6.44 -9.50 -6.98
CA LEU A 106 -7.81 -9.02 -6.70
C LEU A 106 -8.08 -7.58 -7.19
N VAL A 107 -7.07 -6.72 -7.17
CA VAL A 107 -7.17 -5.32 -7.60
C VAL A 107 -7.34 -5.13 -9.11
N GLN A 108 -7.05 -6.16 -9.94
CA GLN A 108 -7.21 -6.10 -11.40
C GLN A 108 -8.51 -6.74 -11.91
N PHE A 109 -9.36 -7.25 -11.06
CA PHE A 109 -10.67 -7.75 -11.46
C PHE A 109 -11.71 -6.65 -11.46
N ASP A 110 -12.72 -6.73 -12.32
CA ASP A 110 -13.84 -5.81 -12.39
C ASP A 110 -15.18 -6.56 -12.39
N GLY A 111 -16.26 -5.83 -12.10
CA GLY A 111 -17.63 -6.30 -12.23
C GLY A 111 -17.92 -7.59 -11.43
N ASP A 112 -18.61 -8.52 -12.07
CA ASP A 112 -19.02 -9.78 -11.41
C ASP A 112 -17.86 -10.73 -11.17
N GLU A 113 -16.80 -10.68 -11.97
CA GLU A 113 -15.58 -11.44 -11.72
C GLU A 113 -14.91 -10.98 -10.42
N HIS A 114 -14.80 -9.66 -10.20
CA HIS A 114 -14.30 -9.09 -8.96
C HIS A 114 -15.11 -9.55 -7.76
N LYS A 115 -16.45 -9.49 -7.83
CA LYS A 115 -17.33 -9.93 -6.74
C LYS A 115 -17.09 -11.39 -6.36
N LYS A 116 -17.00 -12.28 -7.36
CA LYS A 116 -16.76 -13.72 -7.15
C LYS A 116 -15.39 -13.98 -6.54
N MET A 117 -14.37 -13.34 -7.09
CA MET A 117 -13.01 -13.49 -6.58
C MET A 117 -12.90 -12.92 -5.16
N ARG A 118 -13.44 -11.74 -4.88
CA ARG A 118 -13.43 -11.13 -3.55
C ARG A 118 -14.13 -12.00 -2.51
N ALA A 119 -15.26 -12.64 -2.86
CA ALA A 119 -16.04 -13.49 -1.98
C ALA A 119 -15.26 -14.70 -1.46
N LEU A 120 -14.23 -15.19 -2.18
CA LEU A 120 -13.41 -16.33 -1.75
C LEU A 120 -12.74 -16.09 -0.39
N ALA A 121 -12.22 -14.87 -0.19
CA ALA A 121 -11.44 -14.55 1.00
C ALA A 121 -12.16 -13.61 1.97
N GLN A 122 -13.29 -12.99 1.55
CA GLN A 122 -13.92 -11.90 2.30
C GLN A 122 -14.31 -12.33 3.73
N SER A 123 -14.83 -13.53 3.92
CA SER A 123 -15.24 -14.02 5.24
C SER A 123 -14.09 -14.07 6.25
N TRP A 124 -12.86 -14.31 5.79
CA TRP A 124 -11.67 -14.36 6.66
C TRP A 124 -11.30 -12.99 7.24
N PHE A 125 -11.58 -11.91 6.49
CA PHE A 125 -11.23 -10.54 6.86
C PHE A 125 -12.38 -9.76 7.49
N MET A 126 -13.53 -10.43 7.77
CA MET A 126 -14.64 -9.81 8.49
C MET A 126 -14.36 -9.76 10.00
N PRO A 127 -14.85 -8.74 10.72
CA PRO A 127 -14.59 -8.57 12.15
C PRO A 127 -14.85 -9.81 13.01
N ASP A 128 -15.96 -10.51 12.78
CA ASP A 128 -16.31 -11.72 13.56
C ASP A 128 -15.29 -12.85 13.39
N SER A 129 -14.75 -13.01 12.18
CA SER A 129 -13.72 -14.03 11.91
C SER A 129 -12.38 -13.63 12.51
N LEU A 130 -12.06 -12.35 12.50
CA LEU A 130 -10.82 -11.81 13.04
C LEU A 130 -10.73 -11.93 14.57
N LEU A 131 -11.87 -11.96 15.29
CA LEU A 131 -11.86 -12.21 16.74
C LEU A 131 -11.16 -13.53 17.12
N ASN A 132 -11.23 -14.53 16.25
CA ASN A 132 -10.53 -15.81 16.47
C ASN A 132 -8.99 -15.69 16.35
N LEU A 133 -8.50 -14.60 15.80
CA LEU A 133 -7.07 -14.32 15.62
C LEU A 133 -6.51 -13.40 16.71
N ASP A 134 -7.35 -12.76 17.55
CA ASP A 134 -6.93 -11.75 18.53
C ASP A 134 -5.77 -12.25 19.40
N GLU A 135 -5.93 -13.38 20.09
CA GLU A 135 -4.88 -13.88 21.00
C GLU A 135 -3.59 -14.31 20.25
N ARG A 136 -3.72 -14.78 18.99
CA ARG A 136 -2.54 -15.11 18.18
C ARG A 136 -1.78 -13.84 17.79
N ILE A 137 -2.49 -12.82 17.32
CA ILE A 137 -1.92 -11.52 16.94
C ILE A 137 -1.34 -10.82 18.19
N ARG A 138 -2.03 -10.88 19.33
CA ARG A 138 -1.58 -10.30 20.60
C ARG A 138 -0.28 -10.95 21.10
N ARG A 139 -0.13 -12.24 20.95
CA ARG A 139 1.13 -12.94 21.25
C ARG A 139 2.28 -12.46 20.36
N LEU A 140 2.04 -12.27 19.07
CA LEU A 140 3.04 -11.70 18.15
C LEU A 140 3.39 -10.27 18.53
N ALA A 141 2.40 -9.46 18.92
CA ALA A 141 2.62 -8.09 19.40
C ALA A 141 3.48 -8.07 20.67
N ARG A 142 3.20 -8.93 21.66
CA ARG A 142 4.04 -9.06 22.87
C ARG A 142 5.48 -9.42 22.53
N CYS A 143 5.70 -10.41 21.66
CA CYS A 143 7.06 -10.76 21.21
C CYS A 143 7.76 -9.56 20.53
N CYS A 144 7.03 -8.78 19.74
CA CYS A 144 7.54 -7.57 19.11
C CYS A 144 7.95 -6.50 20.15
N VAL A 145 7.10 -6.27 21.16
CA VAL A 145 7.39 -5.32 22.25
C VAL A 145 8.52 -5.82 23.15
N ASP A 146 8.58 -7.13 23.42
CA ASP A 146 9.70 -7.72 24.15
C ASP A 146 11.02 -7.54 23.39
N LYS A 147 11.01 -7.71 22.07
CA LYS A 147 12.18 -7.44 21.22
C LYS A 147 12.58 -5.95 21.31
N LEU A 148 11.63 -5.02 21.28
CA LEU A 148 11.91 -3.60 21.46
C LEU A 148 12.54 -3.31 22.82
N ALA A 149 12.09 -3.95 23.89
CA ALA A 149 12.62 -3.79 25.23
C ALA A 149 14.11 -4.21 25.38
N HIS A 150 14.60 -5.12 24.53
CA HIS A 150 16.02 -5.46 24.54
C HIS A 150 16.94 -4.30 24.07
N TYR A 151 16.38 -3.32 23.39
CA TYR A 151 17.09 -2.11 22.91
C TYR A 151 16.82 -0.90 23.81
N GLU A 152 16.37 -1.11 25.06
CA GLU A 152 16.03 -0.02 25.97
C GLU A 152 17.17 1.01 26.06
N GLY A 153 16.85 2.28 25.75
CA GLY A 153 17.79 3.39 25.79
C GLY A 153 18.85 3.39 24.66
N GLU A 154 18.90 2.36 23.82
CA GLU A 154 19.77 2.32 22.64
C GLU A 154 19.08 2.94 21.43
N VAL A 155 19.89 3.34 20.43
CA VAL A 155 19.36 3.77 19.14
C VAL A 155 19.02 2.54 18.31
N ILE A 156 17.74 2.44 17.92
CA ILE A 156 17.25 1.37 17.06
C ILE A 156 16.64 1.95 15.79
N ASP A 157 16.87 1.34 14.64
CA ASP A 157 16.06 1.59 13.46
C ASP A 157 14.71 0.86 13.61
N PHE A 158 13.68 1.59 14.08
CA PHE A 158 12.38 0.99 14.34
C PHE A 158 11.75 0.38 13.09
N SER A 159 11.91 1.02 11.92
CA SER A 159 11.38 0.48 10.66
C SER A 159 11.97 -0.89 10.37
N ARG A 160 13.30 -1.02 10.37
CA ARG A 160 14.00 -2.25 9.99
C ARG A 160 13.98 -3.34 11.05
N ASN A 161 14.03 -2.96 12.32
CA ASN A 161 14.19 -3.95 13.39
C ASN A 161 12.86 -4.42 13.97
N ILE A 162 11.81 -3.61 13.87
CA ILE A 162 10.51 -3.86 14.52
C ILE A 162 9.37 -3.85 13.51
N ALA A 163 9.12 -2.70 12.82
CA ALA A 163 7.90 -2.50 12.05
C ALA A 163 7.75 -3.47 10.87
N LEU A 164 8.85 -3.87 10.23
CA LEU A 164 8.81 -4.85 9.13
C LEU A 164 8.42 -6.26 9.59
N TYR A 165 8.78 -6.67 10.79
CA TYR A 165 8.62 -8.06 11.21
C TYR A 165 7.22 -8.38 11.74
N TYR A 166 6.60 -7.46 12.48
CA TYR A 166 5.34 -7.72 13.12
C TYR A 166 4.20 -8.04 12.12
N PRO A 167 3.90 -7.20 11.11
CA PRO A 167 2.88 -7.50 10.12
C PRO A 167 3.26 -8.71 9.25
N LEU A 168 4.55 -8.92 8.97
CA LEU A 168 5.03 -10.10 8.26
C LEU A 168 4.64 -11.38 9.00
N HIS A 169 4.87 -11.44 10.31
CA HIS A 169 4.49 -12.61 11.12
C HIS A 169 2.98 -12.83 11.13
N VAL A 170 2.18 -11.74 11.21
CA VAL A 170 0.71 -11.85 11.16
C VAL A 170 0.26 -12.45 9.82
N ILE A 171 0.80 -11.96 8.70
CA ILE A 171 0.45 -12.47 7.36
C ILE A 171 0.93 -13.90 7.15
N MET A 172 2.13 -14.25 7.61
CA MET A 172 2.65 -15.63 7.54
C MET A 172 1.75 -16.59 8.32
N ASP A 173 1.33 -16.17 9.52
CA ASP A 173 0.43 -16.97 10.37
C ASP A 173 -0.94 -17.19 9.70
N ILE A 174 -1.53 -16.15 9.11
CA ILE A 174 -2.80 -16.22 8.37
C ILE A 174 -2.69 -17.12 7.14
N LEU A 175 -1.61 -16.98 6.37
CA LEU A 175 -1.35 -17.81 5.19
C LEU A 175 -0.97 -19.26 5.57
N GLY A 176 -0.59 -19.51 6.82
CA GLY A 176 -0.08 -20.80 7.25
C GLY A 176 1.30 -21.11 6.67
N ILE A 177 2.13 -20.09 6.53
CA ILE A 177 3.55 -20.14 6.12
C ILE A 177 4.38 -20.47 7.35
N PRO A 178 5.32 -21.43 7.27
CA PRO A 178 6.21 -21.77 8.37
C PRO A 178 7.13 -20.61 8.78
N SER A 179 7.43 -20.48 10.07
CA SER A 179 8.27 -19.40 10.61
C SER A 179 9.71 -19.43 10.08
N GLU A 180 10.23 -20.60 9.72
CA GLU A 180 11.54 -20.78 9.11
C GLU A 180 11.68 -20.10 7.74
N ASP A 181 10.57 -19.79 7.08
CA ASP A 181 10.54 -19.11 5.79
C ASP A 181 10.50 -17.58 5.91
N GLU A 182 10.56 -17.01 7.13
CA GLU A 182 10.50 -15.57 7.40
C GLU A 182 11.46 -14.75 6.54
N ALA A 183 12.75 -15.12 6.53
CA ALA A 183 13.76 -14.37 5.78
C ALA A 183 13.50 -14.38 4.27
N LYS A 184 12.96 -15.48 3.73
CA LYS A 184 12.59 -15.60 2.33
C LYS A 184 11.37 -14.73 2.01
N MET A 185 10.34 -14.77 2.85
CA MET A 185 9.13 -13.96 2.64
C MET A 185 9.45 -12.47 2.72
N LEU A 186 10.29 -12.04 3.67
CA LEU A 186 10.74 -10.66 3.79
C LEU A 186 11.42 -10.17 2.50
N VAL A 187 12.33 -10.98 1.95
CA VAL A 187 13.01 -10.64 0.69
C VAL A 187 12.02 -10.49 -0.46
N LEU A 188 11.13 -11.46 -0.64
CA LEU A 188 10.15 -11.47 -1.73
C LEU A 188 9.20 -10.27 -1.68
N THR A 189 8.70 -9.92 -0.48
CA THR A 189 7.78 -8.78 -0.33
C THR A 189 8.49 -7.45 -0.57
N GLN A 190 9.69 -7.26 -0.03
CA GLN A 190 10.47 -6.03 -0.21
C GLN A 190 10.90 -5.82 -1.67
N GLU A 191 11.28 -6.89 -2.40
CA GLU A 191 11.68 -6.77 -3.81
C GLU A 191 10.50 -6.37 -4.72
N LEU A 192 9.27 -6.71 -4.37
CA LEU A 192 8.11 -6.38 -5.18
C LEU A 192 7.79 -4.86 -5.14
N PHE A 193 7.87 -4.23 -3.98
CA PHE A 193 7.51 -2.82 -3.80
C PHE A 193 8.71 -1.87 -3.71
N GLY A 194 9.86 -2.36 -3.27
CA GLY A 194 11.08 -1.56 -3.12
C GLY A 194 11.96 -1.47 -4.38
N GLY A 195 11.51 -2.01 -5.52
CA GLY A 195 12.33 -2.08 -6.74
C GLY A 195 12.79 -0.75 -7.32
N GLU A 196 12.15 0.36 -6.97
CA GLU A 196 12.53 1.72 -7.38
C GLU A 196 13.56 2.37 -6.42
N ASP A 197 13.64 1.89 -5.17
CA ASP A 197 14.58 2.42 -4.16
C ASP A 197 15.96 1.76 -4.32
N PRO A 198 17.05 2.56 -4.48
CA PRO A 198 18.40 2.02 -4.71
C PRO A 198 18.90 1.12 -3.58
N GLU A 199 18.48 1.33 -2.35
CA GLU A 199 18.90 0.55 -1.18
C GLU A 199 18.13 -0.78 -1.06
N LEU A 200 16.84 -0.78 -1.43
CA LEU A 200 15.99 -1.96 -1.36
C LEU A 200 16.12 -2.84 -2.61
N ASN A 201 16.58 -2.27 -3.71
CA ASN A 201 16.83 -2.97 -4.96
C ASN A 201 18.17 -3.77 -4.88
N ARG A 202 18.14 -4.91 -4.19
CA ARG A 202 19.31 -5.72 -3.89
C ARG A 202 19.96 -6.32 -5.15
N GLY A 203 21.08 -5.73 -5.59
CA GLY A 203 22.04 -6.38 -6.52
C GLY A 203 21.62 -6.44 -7.99
N LYS A 204 20.54 -5.78 -8.40
CA LYS A 204 20.11 -5.74 -9.81
C LYS A 204 20.46 -4.43 -10.52
N ALA A 205 21.06 -3.47 -9.82
CA ALA A 205 21.51 -2.19 -10.37
C ALA A 205 22.63 -2.34 -11.42
N GLU A 206 23.41 -3.41 -11.38
CA GLU A 206 24.50 -3.65 -12.35
C GLU A 206 24.01 -4.27 -13.68
N VAL A 207 22.80 -4.79 -13.73
CA VAL A 207 22.31 -5.55 -14.92
C VAL A 207 21.54 -4.67 -15.88
N ALA A 208 21.28 -3.40 -15.54
CA ALA A 208 20.17 -2.78 -16.23
C ALA A 208 20.34 -1.33 -16.61
N SER A 209 20.93 -1.10 -17.74
CA SER A 209 20.66 0.07 -18.58
C SER A 209 19.63 -0.30 -19.66
N GLY A 210 18.34 -0.07 -19.41
CA GLY A 210 17.28 -0.33 -20.39
C GLY A 210 15.90 0.03 -19.88
N LYS A 211 15.00 0.46 -20.76
CA LYS A 211 13.64 0.92 -20.44
C LYS A 211 12.70 -0.18 -19.89
N ASP A 212 13.12 -1.43 -19.92
CA ASP A 212 12.36 -2.63 -19.53
C ASP A 212 12.89 -3.33 -18.26
N VAL A 213 13.91 -2.77 -17.63
CA VAL A 213 14.62 -3.37 -16.49
C VAL A 213 13.72 -3.61 -15.28
N LEU A 214 12.93 -2.61 -14.93
CA LEU A 214 11.98 -2.73 -13.82
C LEU A 214 10.98 -3.88 -14.08
N ALA A 215 10.44 -3.97 -15.29
CA ALA A 215 9.49 -5.01 -15.64
C ALA A 215 10.12 -6.42 -15.59
N LYS A 216 11.36 -6.56 -16.05
CA LYS A 216 12.10 -7.84 -15.96
C LYS A 216 12.37 -8.25 -14.52
N SER A 217 12.76 -7.28 -13.67
CA SER A 217 12.96 -7.54 -12.26
C SER A 217 11.68 -8.00 -11.57
N LEU A 218 10.57 -7.33 -11.82
CA LEU A 218 9.26 -7.70 -11.26
C LEU A 218 8.79 -9.07 -11.74
N LEU A 219 9.01 -9.43 -13.01
CA LEU A 219 8.69 -10.77 -13.52
C LEU A 219 9.51 -11.86 -12.82
N ALA A 220 10.79 -11.60 -12.54
CA ALA A 220 11.62 -12.55 -11.81
C ALA A 220 11.13 -12.76 -10.37
N VAL A 221 10.75 -11.68 -9.68
CA VAL A 221 10.17 -11.76 -8.32
C VAL A 221 8.86 -12.56 -8.32
N VAL A 222 7.99 -12.34 -9.32
CA VAL A 222 6.74 -13.13 -9.44
C VAL A 222 7.02 -14.61 -9.68
N GLU A 223 8.08 -14.96 -10.43
CA GLU A 223 8.46 -16.35 -10.62
C GLU A 223 9.01 -16.99 -9.34
N ASP A 224 9.75 -16.26 -8.52
CA ASP A 224 10.19 -16.72 -7.20
C ASP A 224 8.99 -16.95 -6.27
N PHE A 225 7.99 -16.08 -6.29
CA PHE A 225 6.71 -16.30 -5.59
C PHE A 225 5.99 -17.56 -6.11
N ARG A 226 5.95 -17.76 -7.44
CA ARG A 226 5.33 -18.95 -8.05
C ARG A 226 5.94 -20.23 -7.50
N HIS A 227 7.27 -20.36 -7.56
CA HIS A 227 7.97 -21.54 -7.05
C HIS A 227 7.65 -21.82 -5.58
N TYR A 228 7.58 -20.76 -4.77
CA TYR A 228 7.28 -20.90 -3.36
C TYR A 228 5.82 -21.36 -3.12
N PHE A 229 4.87 -20.68 -3.74
CA PHE A 229 3.45 -20.94 -3.50
C PHE A 229 2.92 -22.19 -4.20
N ASP A 230 3.54 -22.65 -5.28
CA ASP A 230 3.19 -23.95 -5.88
C ASP A 230 3.52 -25.10 -4.92
N LYS A 231 4.67 -25.05 -4.24
CA LYS A 231 5.02 -26.01 -3.20
C LYS A 231 4.03 -25.94 -2.04
N LEU A 232 3.78 -24.75 -1.51
CA LEU A 232 2.83 -24.53 -0.42
C LEU A 232 1.43 -25.06 -0.79
N THR A 233 0.96 -24.82 -2.01
CA THR A 233 -0.33 -25.32 -2.52
C THR A 233 -0.38 -26.86 -2.49
N SER A 234 0.67 -27.53 -2.96
CA SER A 234 0.78 -28.99 -2.94
C SER A 234 0.70 -29.53 -1.51
N ASP A 235 1.44 -28.94 -0.59
CA ASP A 235 1.47 -29.31 0.82
C ASP A 235 0.08 -29.13 1.48
N LYS A 236 -0.61 -28.01 1.20
CA LYS A 236 -1.94 -27.73 1.76
C LYS A 236 -3.05 -28.58 1.19
N ARG A 237 -2.93 -29.06 -0.05
CA ARG A 237 -3.86 -30.06 -0.63
C ARG A 237 -3.70 -31.42 0.04
N THR A 238 -2.46 -31.79 0.37
CA THR A 238 -2.15 -33.08 1.03
C THR A 238 -2.46 -33.04 2.52
N SER A 239 -2.20 -31.92 3.18
CA SER A 239 -2.36 -31.73 4.63
C SER A 239 -3.08 -30.41 4.92
N PRO A 240 -4.40 -30.35 4.71
CA PRO A 240 -5.18 -29.12 4.91
C PRO A 240 -5.18 -28.69 6.38
N ARG A 241 -5.12 -27.36 6.60
CA ARG A 241 -5.19 -26.72 7.92
C ARG A 241 -6.21 -25.59 7.89
N ASN A 242 -6.52 -25.02 9.05
CA ASN A 242 -7.36 -23.84 9.13
C ASN A 242 -6.52 -22.56 8.86
N ASP A 243 -6.14 -22.37 7.59
CA ASP A 243 -5.37 -21.23 7.11
C ASP A 243 -5.81 -20.81 5.69
N MET A 244 -5.42 -19.61 5.29
CA MET A 244 -5.78 -19.01 4.00
C MET A 244 -5.18 -19.80 2.82
N ALA A 245 -4.00 -20.38 2.98
CA ALA A 245 -3.38 -21.18 1.92
C ALA A 245 -4.18 -22.45 1.64
N THR A 246 -4.74 -23.10 2.66
CA THR A 246 -5.63 -24.25 2.48
C THR A 246 -6.92 -23.85 1.76
N LEU A 247 -7.51 -22.70 2.12
CA LEU A 247 -8.69 -22.16 1.44
C LEU A 247 -8.39 -21.92 -0.05
N LEU A 248 -7.32 -21.21 -0.36
CA LEU A 248 -6.96 -20.85 -1.74
C LEU A 248 -6.56 -22.08 -2.58
N SER A 249 -5.89 -23.06 -1.97
CA SER A 249 -5.49 -24.32 -2.63
C SER A 249 -6.68 -25.15 -3.12
N ASN A 250 -7.83 -25.01 -2.44
CA ASN A 250 -9.05 -25.77 -2.71
C ASN A 250 -10.21 -24.88 -3.17
N ALA A 251 -9.95 -23.60 -3.47
CA ALA A 251 -11.00 -22.65 -3.84
C ALA A 251 -11.66 -23.00 -5.19
N VAL A 252 -12.98 -22.85 -5.21
CA VAL A 252 -13.85 -23.14 -6.37
C VAL A 252 -14.68 -21.91 -6.71
N VAL A 253 -14.74 -21.55 -7.98
CA VAL A 253 -15.58 -20.45 -8.50
C VAL A 253 -16.43 -21.00 -9.65
N ASN A 254 -17.75 -20.85 -9.57
CA ASN A 254 -18.72 -21.39 -10.54
C ASN A 254 -18.64 -22.93 -10.74
N GLY A 255 -18.27 -23.67 -9.70
CA GLY A 255 -18.13 -25.14 -9.77
C GLY A 255 -16.77 -25.63 -10.26
N GLU A 256 -15.86 -24.73 -10.66
CA GLU A 256 -14.53 -25.10 -11.15
C GLU A 256 -13.45 -24.59 -10.18
N PRO A 257 -12.34 -25.32 -10.00
CA PRO A 257 -11.19 -24.83 -9.26
C PRO A 257 -10.68 -23.49 -9.84
N ILE A 258 -10.27 -22.56 -8.98
CA ILE A 258 -9.63 -21.34 -9.47
C ILE A 258 -8.35 -21.68 -10.23
N SER A 259 -8.05 -20.91 -11.30
CA SER A 259 -6.83 -21.11 -12.09
C SER A 259 -5.58 -20.90 -11.22
N ASP A 260 -4.47 -21.55 -11.60
CA ASP A 260 -3.17 -21.38 -10.92
C ASP A 260 -2.71 -19.92 -10.93
N ALA A 261 -2.98 -19.21 -12.03
CA ALA A 261 -2.67 -17.78 -12.14
C ALA A 261 -3.47 -16.93 -11.13
N ASN A 262 -4.77 -17.17 -10.99
CA ASN A 262 -5.61 -16.44 -10.03
C ASN A 262 -5.22 -16.79 -8.58
N ARG A 263 -4.90 -18.05 -8.31
CA ARG A 263 -4.40 -18.47 -6.99
C ARG A 263 -3.08 -17.78 -6.64
N LEU A 264 -2.13 -17.77 -7.56
CA LEU A 264 -0.87 -17.07 -7.40
C LEU A 264 -1.09 -15.58 -7.13
N GLY A 265 -1.98 -14.93 -7.89
CA GLY A 265 -2.35 -13.52 -7.66
C GLY A 265 -2.90 -13.27 -6.27
N TYR A 266 -3.68 -14.21 -5.73
CA TYR A 266 -4.17 -14.12 -4.34
C TYR A 266 -3.04 -14.27 -3.31
N TYR A 267 -2.17 -15.25 -3.46
CA TYR A 267 -1.04 -15.40 -2.54
C TYR A 267 -0.16 -14.16 -2.50
N ILE A 268 0.20 -13.67 -3.69
CA ILE A 268 1.07 -12.48 -3.79
C ILE A 268 0.40 -11.27 -3.12
N ILE A 269 -0.87 -10.99 -3.43
CA ILE A 269 -1.51 -9.79 -2.87
C ILE A 269 -1.69 -9.87 -1.36
N ILE A 270 -1.99 -11.05 -0.80
CA ILE A 270 -2.10 -11.21 0.66
C ILE A 270 -0.72 -11.06 1.32
N ALA A 271 0.30 -11.73 0.78
CA ALA A 271 1.64 -11.71 1.34
C ALA A 271 2.25 -10.30 1.34
N THR A 272 2.00 -9.51 0.29
CA THR A 272 2.66 -8.21 0.08
C THR A 272 1.84 -7.04 0.61
N ALA A 273 0.54 -6.96 0.28
CA ALA A 273 -0.29 -5.83 0.65
C ALA A 273 -0.54 -5.72 2.16
N GLY A 274 -0.58 -6.85 2.88
CA GLY A 274 -0.75 -6.86 4.34
C GLY A 274 0.52 -6.57 5.12
N HIS A 275 1.69 -6.68 4.50
CA HIS A 275 2.98 -6.49 5.15
C HIS A 275 3.44 -5.02 5.11
N ASP A 276 3.87 -4.52 3.94
CA ASP A 276 4.55 -3.23 3.82
C ASP A 276 3.68 -2.03 4.22
N THR A 277 2.38 -2.08 3.93
CA THR A 277 1.47 -0.98 4.23
C THR A 277 1.21 -0.83 5.73
N THR A 278 1.09 -1.95 6.45
CA THR A 278 0.91 -1.95 7.91
C THR A 278 2.21 -1.59 8.63
N SER A 279 3.35 -2.08 8.12
CA SER A 279 4.68 -1.69 8.60
C SER A 279 4.89 -0.18 8.51
N SER A 280 4.57 0.40 7.35
CA SER A 280 4.64 1.84 7.10
C SER A 280 3.76 2.63 8.08
N SER A 281 2.51 2.21 8.25
CA SER A 281 1.56 2.89 9.15
C SER A 281 2.00 2.79 10.62
N SER A 282 2.53 1.63 11.05
CA SER A 282 3.06 1.42 12.40
C SER A 282 4.31 2.24 12.66
N ALA A 283 5.20 2.37 11.68
CA ALA A 283 6.39 3.21 11.80
C ALA A 283 6.02 4.71 11.89
N ILE A 284 5.04 5.18 11.12
CA ILE A 284 4.51 6.56 11.24
C ILE A 284 3.85 6.80 12.60
N ALA A 285 3.17 5.83 13.17
CA ALA A 285 2.61 5.94 14.51
C ALA A 285 3.71 6.14 15.56
N MET A 286 4.80 5.38 15.49
CA MET A 286 5.97 5.55 16.39
C MET A 286 6.72 6.85 16.15
N TRP A 287 6.86 7.26 14.88
CA TRP A 287 7.37 8.60 14.56
C TRP A 287 6.52 9.68 15.24
N ALA A 288 5.19 9.59 15.18
CA ALA A 288 4.31 10.56 15.82
C ALA A 288 4.52 10.60 17.33
N LEU A 289 4.69 9.45 18.01
CA LEU A 289 5.00 9.42 19.45
C LEU A 289 6.33 10.13 19.78
N SER A 290 7.30 10.10 18.88
CA SER A 290 8.59 10.79 19.06
C SER A 290 8.52 12.30 18.78
N GLN A 291 7.58 12.75 17.93
CA GLN A 291 7.45 14.15 17.54
C GLN A 291 6.47 14.94 18.45
N PHE A 292 5.48 14.25 19.01
CA PHE A 292 4.41 14.86 19.81
C PHE A 292 4.41 14.26 21.22
N PRO A 293 5.21 14.83 22.15
CA PRO A 293 5.43 14.24 23.49
C PRO A 293 4.15 14.04 24.31
N ASP A 294 3.11 14.82 24.06
CA ASP A 294 1.83 14.72 24.77
C ASP A 294 0.98 13.52 24.32
N LEU A 295 1.29 12.90 23.18
CA LEU A 295 0.50 11.75 22.68
C LEU A 295 0.62 10.55 23.61
N LEU A 296 1.83 10.16 23.97
CA LEU A 296 2.04 8.96 24.79
C LEU A 296 1.34 9.04 26.15
N PRO A 297 1.48 10.11 26.96
CA PRO A 297 0.72 10.26 28.21
C PRO A 297 -0.80 10.22 28.03
N ARG A 298 -1.33 10.81 26.96
CA ARG A 298 -2.77 10.79 26.67
C ARG A 298 -3.27 9.38 26.38
N LEU A 299 -2.55 8.62 25.54
CA LEU A 299 -2.88 7.24 25.20
C LEU A 299 -2.73 6.30 26.40
N GLN A 300 -1.81 6.58 27.32
CA GLN A 300 -1.66 5.85 28.58
C GLN A 300 -2.78 6.15 29.57
N ALA A 301 -3.26 7.38 29.60
CA ALA A 301 -4.37 7.78 30.45
C ALA A 301 -5.72 7.24 29.95
N ASP A 302 -5.89 7.11 28.65
CA ASP A 302 -7.13 6.62 28.01
C ASP A 302 -6.83 5.74 26.81
N ALA A 303 -6.81 4.43 27.04
CA ALA A 303 -6.59 3.41 25.99
C ALA A 303 -7.71 3.40 24.92
N ALA A 304 -8.90 3.99 25.20
CA ALA A 304 -9.96 4.11 24.20
C ALA A 304 -9.59 5.06 23.03
N LEU A 305 -8.53 5.84 23.17
CA LEU A 305 -7.97 6.68 22.11
C LEU A 305 -7.09 5.90 21.11
N ILE A 306 -6.67 4.67 21.42
CA ILE A 306 -5.78 3.88 20.55
C ILE A 306 -6.40 3.64 19.15
N PRO A 307 -7.68 3.30 18.97
CA PRO A 307 -8.28 3.18 17.65
C PRO A 307 -8.19 4.47 16.82
N GLN A 308 -8.41 5.63 17.43
CA GLN A 308 -8.28 6.94 16.74
C GLN A 308 -6.83 7.25 16.39
N PHE A 309 -5.88 6.92 17.26
CA PHE A 309 -4.45 7.03 17.00
C PHE A 309 -4.03 6.17 15.80
N VAL A 310 -4.54 4.94 15.71
CA VAL A 310 -4.31 4.03 14.58
C VAL A 310 -4.90 4.60 13.28
N ASP A 311 -6.15 5.06 13.30
CA ASP A 311 -6.80 5.64 12.12
C ASP A 311 -6.06 6.90 11.63
N GLU A 312 -5.62 7.75 12.53
CA GLU A 312 -4.82 8.92 12.16
C GLU A 312 -3.43 8.54 11.63
N ALA A 313 -2.79 7.52 12.19
CA ALA A 313 -1.52 7.00 11.68
C ALA A 313 -1.65 6.47 10.25
N VAL A 314 -2.72 5.73 9.95
CA VAL A 314 -3.01 5.22 8.60
C VAL A 314 -3.32 6.38 7.63
N ARG A 315 -4.13 7.37 8.04
CA ARG A 315 -4.38 8.58 7.24
C ARG A 315 -3.07 9.30 6.92
N PHE A 316 -2.26 9.53 7.94
CA PHE A 316 -1.02 10.30 7.83
C PHE A 316 0.05 9.56 7.04
N ALA A 317 0.15 8.25 7.16
CA ALA A 317 1.05 7.42 6.37
C ALA A 317 0.63 7.37 4.89
N SER A 318 -0.65 7.09 4.61
CA SER A 318 -1.16 6.88 3.25
C SER A 318 -0.22 6.03 2.41
N PRO A 319 0.11 4.80 2.83
CA PRO A 319 1.25 4.04 2.29
C PRO A 319 1.10 3.69 0.80
N VAL A 320 -0.12 3.52 0.31
CA VAL A 320 -0.41 3.43 -1.12
C VAL A 320 -0.63 4.84 -1.66
N SER A 321 0.29 5.33 -2.47
CA SER A 321 0.28 6.70 -2.98
C SER A 321 -0.81 6.90 -4.02
N HIS A 322 -1.00 5.93 -4.93
CA HIS A 322 -2.00 6.01 -5.99
C HIS A 322 -2.49 4.63 -6.43
N PHE A 323 -3.64 4.60 -7.06
CA PHE A 323 -4.04 3.57 -8.02
C PHE A 323 -4.54 4.25 -9.30
N MET A 324 -4.39 3.54 -10.42
CA MET A 324 -4.91 3.99 -11.71
C MET A 324 -6.29 3.42 -11.98
N ARG A 325 -7.05 4.12 -12.82
CA ARG A 325 -8.32 3.66 -13.39
C ARG A 325 -8.33 3.93 -14.89
N THR A 326 -9.12 3.17 -15.62
CA THR A 326 -9.36 3.38 -17.05
C THR A 326 -10.84 3.69 -17.28
N ALA A 327 -11.15 4.78 -17.96
CA ALA A 327 -12.52 5.13 -18.31
C ALA A 327 -13.08 4.13 -19.34
N SER A 328 -14.21 3.49 -19.05
CA SER A 328 -14.86 2.51 -19.95
C SER A 328 -15.78 3.17 -20.99
N ALA A 329 -16.12 4.44 -20.80
CA ALA A 329 -16.92 5.27 -21.69
C ALA A 329 -16.52 6.73 -21.53
N ASP A 330 -16.94 7.57 -22.49
CA ASP A 330 -16.77 9.02 -22.39
C ASP A 330 -17.59 9.57 -21.22
N THR A 331 -16.98 10.49 -20.46
CA THR A 331 -17.61 11.11 -19.30
C THR A 331 -17.06 12.52 -19.08
N GLU A 332 -17.61 13.23 -18.11
CA GLU A 332 -17.13 14.55 -17.73
C GLU A 332 -16.76 14.59 -16.24
N ILE A 333 -15.58 15.13 -15.94
CA ILE A 333 -15.11 15.38 -14.58
C ILE A 333 -14.64 16.84 -14.51
N ARG A 334 -15.20 17.64 -13.62
CA ARG A 334 -14.86 19.06 -13.45
C ARG A 334 -14.90 19.86 -14.74
N GLY A 335 -15.91 19.63 -15.60
CA GLY A 335 -16.05 20.31 -16.89
C GLY A 335 -15.02 19.90 -17.95
N ARG A 336 -14.36 18.74 -17.75
CA ARG A 336 -13.34 18.20 -18.67
C ARG A 336 -13.82 16.86 -19.22
N THR A 337 -13.78 16.74 -20.53
CA THR A 337 -14.12 15.48 -21.20
C THR A 337 -13.01 14.46 -20.96
N VAL A 338 -13.40 13.36 -20.34
CA VAL A 338 -12.57 12.14 -20.18
C VAL A 338 -13.07 11.15 -21.21
N HIS A 339 -12.21 10.73 -22.14
CA HIS A 339 -12.61 9.81 -23.19
C HIS A 339 -12.46 8.35 -22.74
N LYS A 340 -13.24 7.48 -23.36
CA LYS A 340 -13.05 6.04 -23.22
C LYS A 340 -11.60 5.64 -23.48
N GLY A 341 -11.02 4.89 -22.55
CA GLY A 341 -9.63 4.47 -22.59
C GLY A 341 -8.66 5.43 -21.90
N ASP A 342 -9.10 6.63 -21.52
CA ASP A 342 -8.28 7.55 -20.73
C ASP A 342 -7.91 6.93 -19.38
N TRP A 343 -6.65 7.15 -19.00
CA TRP A 343 -6.05 6.65 -17.78
C TRP A 343 -6.06 7.73 -16.70
N ILE A 344 -6.39 7.38 -15.45
CA ILE A 344 -6.66 8.32 -14.37
C ILE A 344 -5.91 7.87 -13.13
N MET A 345 -5.03 8.72 -12.61
CA MET A 345 -4.33 8.54 -11.33
C MET A 345 -5.19 9.06 -10.17
N LEU A 346 -5.47 8.21 -9.20
CA LEU A 346 -6.15 8.56 -7.96
C LEU A 346 -5.10 8.79 -6.86
N CYS A 347 -4.80 10.03 -6.51
CA CYS A 347 -3.75 10.38 -5.55
C CYS A 347 -4.29 10.30 -4.10
N TYR A 348 -4.20 9.13 -3.46
CA TYR A 348 -4.72 8.92 -2.10
C TYR A 348 -4.00 9.78 -1.05
N GLY A 349 -2.66 9.91 -1.15
CA GLY A 349 -1.88 10.75 -0.25
C GLY A 349 -2.29 12.23 -0.31
N SER A 350 -2.68 12.71 -1.50
CA SER A 350 -3.26 14.04 -1.71
C SER A 350 -4.66 14.16 -1.11
N ALA A 351 -5.54 13.21 -1.44
CA ALA A 351 -6.93 13.21 -0.97
C ALA A 351 -7.03 13.16 0.56
N ASN A 352 -6.14 12.40 1.22
CA ASN A 352 -6.06 12.32 2.67
C ASN A 352 -5.49 13.58 3.35
N ARG A 353 -5.09 14.57 2.56
CA ARG A 353 -4.61 15.89 3.00
C ARG A 353 -5.39 17.04 2.34
N ASP A 354 -6.59 16.74 1.83
CA ASP A 354 -7.46 17.76 1.23
C ASP A 354 -8.00 18.69 2.32
N GLU A 355 -7.70 19.96 2.20
CA GLU A 355 -8.08 21.02 3.13
C GLU A 355 -9.59 21.26 3.17
N ASP A 356 -10.33 20.82 2.14
CA ASP A 356 -11.79 20.89 2.12
C ASP A 356 -12.45 19.82 3.02
N VAL A 357 -11.67 18.80 3.45
CA VAL A 357 -12.17 17.67 4.24
C VAL A 357 -11.50 17.58 5.61
N PHE A 358 -10.20 17.85 5.68
CA PHE A 358 -9.41 17.71 6.90
C PHE A 358 -8.92 19.10 7.37
N ASP A 359 -9.38 19.53 8.52
CA ASP A 359 -8.77 20.70 9.17
C ASP A 359 -7.31 20.39 9.53
N LYS A 360 -6.40 21.35 9.21
CA LYS A 360 -4.96 21.20 9.42
C LYS A 360 -4.43 19.82 8.97
N PRO A 361 -4.56 19.46 7.69
CA PRO A 361 -4.36 18.10 7.19
C PRO A 361 -2.91 17.58 7.34
N PHE A 362 -1.94 18.48 7.52
CA PHE A 362 -0.52 18.18 7.72
C PHE A 362 -0.14 18.01 9.19
N GLU A 363 -1.05 18.29 10.12
CA GLU A 363 -0.85 17.99 11.56
C GLU A 363 -1.35 16.58 11.87
N PHE A 364 -0.57 15.84 12.66
CA PHE A 364 -1.01 14.58 13.24
C PHE A 364 -1.89 14.86 14.46
N SER A 365 -3.14 14.41 14.45
CA SER A 365 -4.09 14.71 15.52
C SER A 365 -5.06 13.56 15.80
N ILE A 366 -5.08 13.09 17.05
CA ILE A 366 -6.04 12.10 17.52
C ILE A 366 -7.40 12.71 17.93
N ASP A 367 -7.56 14.02 17.80
CA ASP A 367 -8.78 14.75 18.19
C ASP A 367 -9.73 14.94 16.99
N ARG A 368 -9.44 14.36 15.84
CA ARG A 368 -10.34 14.40 14.69
C ARG A 368 -11.63 13.63 14.98
N LYS A 369 -12.77 14.30 14.85
CA LYS A 369 -14.08 13.72 15.23
C LYS A 369 -14.45 12.54 14.33
N GLU A 370 -14.11 12.61 13.04
CA GLU A 370 -14.38 11.56 12.06
C GLU A 370 -13.21 11.49 11.08
N VAL A 371 -12.56 10.33 10.99
CA VAL A 371 -11.42 10.13 10.10
C VAL A 371 -11.84 9.21 8.95
N HIS A 372 -12.66 9.74 8.03
CA HIS A 372 -13.03 9.02 6.80
C HIS A 372 -11.95 9.18 5.75
N HIS A 373 -10.75 8.67 6.02
CA HIS A 373 -9.64 8.73 5.07
C HIS A 373 -9.80 7.71 3.93
N LEU A 374 -9.14 7.96 2.80
CA LEU A 374 -9.12 7.09 1.62
C LEU A 374 -7.87 6.19 1.56
N ALA A 375 -7.12 6.02 2.64
CA ALA A 375 -5.93 5.17 2.65
C ALA A 375 -6.24 3.68 2.39
N PHE A 376 -7.46 3.25 2.69
CA PHE A 376 -7.97 1.92 2.33
C PHE A 376 -8.78 1.93 1.02
N GLY A 377 -8.79 3.03 0.28
CA GLY A 377 -9.70 3.21 -0.85
C GLY A 377 -11.17 3.36 -0.41
N THR A 378 -12.07 3.28 -1.37
CA THR A 378 -13.53 3.29 -1.15
C THR A 378 -14.25 2.58 -2.30
N GLY A 379 -15.55 2.28 -2.14
CA GLY A 379 -16.35 1.59 -3.16
C GLY A 379 -16.04 0.09 -3.26
N PRO A 380 -16.31 -0.56 -4.39
CA PRO A 380 -16.17 -2.01 -4.53
C PRO A 380 -14.76 -2.53 -4.28
N HIS A 381 -13.74 -1.73 -4.57
CA HIS A 381 -12.33 -2.07 -4.37
C HIS A 381 -11.75 -1.61 -3.03
N ILE A 382 -12.58 -1.28 -2.04
CA ILE A 382 -12.11 -0.98 -0.69
C ILE A 382 -11.25 -2.12 -0.17
N CYS A 383 -10.17 -1.80 0.53
CA CYS A 383 -9.19 -2.77 1.03
C CYS A 383 -9.89 -3.94 1.74
N LEU A 384 -9.57 -5.17 1.30
CA LEU A 384 -10.11 -6.37 1.90
C LEU A 384 -9.60 -6.57 3.33
N GLY A 385 -8.34 -6.21 3.57
CA GLY A 385 -7.63 -6.38 4.85
C GLY A 385 -7.80 -5.22 5.82
N GLN A 386 -8.64 -4.20 5.55
CA GLN A 386 -8.72 -2.99 6.38
C GLN A 386 -8.99 -3.26 7.87
N HIS A 387 -9.87 -4.24 8.16
CA HIS A 387 -10.20 -4.59 9.54
C HIS A 387 -9.05 -5.31 10.24
N LEU A 388 -8.34 -6.17 9.51
CA LEU A 388 -7.13 -6.84 10.02
C LEU A 388 -6.02 -5.81 10.31
N ALA A 389 -5.71 -4.92 9.35
CA ALA A 389 -4.68 -3.91 9.53
C ALA A 389 -4.96 -3.00 10.74
N LYS A 390 -6.21 -2.53 10.89
CA LYS A 390 -6.60 -1.75 12.08
C LYS A 390 -6.52 -2.55 13.37
N MET A 391 -6.92 -3.83 13.33
CA MET A 391 -6.88 -4.71 14.49
C MET A 391 -5.45 -5.00 14.93
N GLU A 392 -4.55 -5.39 14.01
CA GLU A 392 -3.17 -5.70 14.36
C GLU A 392 -2.41 -4.46 14.87
N MET A 393 -2.58 -3.29 14.23
CA MET A 393 -2.01 -2.06 14.75
C MET A 393 -2.56 -1.69 16.13
N ARG A 394 -3.88 -1.79 16.33
CA ARG A 394 -4.51 -1.55 17.64
C ARG A 394 -3.91 -2.46 18.70
N ILE A 395 -3.81 -3.76 18.45
CA ILE A 395 -3.24 -4.74 19.38
C ILE A 395 -1.76 -4.43 19.67
N LEU A 396 -0.98 -4.08 18.64
CA LEU A 396 0.43 -3.69 18.82
C LEU A 396 0.55 -2.52 19.81
N PHE A 397 -0.25 -1.47 19.63
CA PHE A 397 -0.18 -0.29 20.50
C PHE A 397 -0.86 -0.50 21.85
N GLU A 398 -1.86 -1.36 21.98
CA GLU A 398 -2.39 -1.79 23.28
C GLU A 398 -1.33 -2.48 24.15
N GLU A 399 -0.45 -3.29 23.53
CA GLU A 399 0.64 -3.97 24.23
C GLU A 399 1.86 -3.05 24.45
N MET A 400 2.11 -2.12 23.54
CA MET A 400 3.32 -1.29 23.56
C MET A 400 3.17 -0.05 24.46
N ILE A 401 2.06 0.71 24.33
CA ILE A 401 1.88 2.00 25.01
C ILE A 401 1.99 1.91 26.55
N PRO A 402 1.41 0.91 27.25
CA PRO A 402 1.56 0.80 28.69
C PRO A 402 3.01 0.55 29.15
N ARG A 403 3.84 -0.02 28.27
CA ARG A 403 5.23 -0.39 28.58
C ARG A 403 6.26 0.68 28.21
N LEU A 404 5.87 1.67 27.41
CA LEU A 404 6.75 2.79 27.06
C LEU A 404 6.76 3.83 28.19
N GLU A 405 7.95 4.32 28.53
CA GLU A 405 8.14 5.52 29.37
C GLU A 405 8.18 6.76 28.48
N ARG A 406 9.00 6.72 27.42
CA ARG A 406 9.13 7.79 26.43
C ARG A 406 9.74 7.27 25.13
N VAL A 407 9.54 8.02 24.05
CA VAL A 407 10.10 7.78 22.73
C VAL A 407 10.78 9.06 22.25
N GLU A 408 12.04 8.95 21.84
CA GLU A 408 12.84 10.07 21.36
C GLU A 408 13.28 9.81 19.91
N SER A 409 13.26 10.85 19.08
CA SER A 409 13.91 10.79 17.77
C SER A 409 15.44 10.73 17.95
N ALA A 410 16.09 9.80 17.28
CA ALA A 410 17.54 9.62 17.33
C ALA A 410 18.21 9.86 15.95
N GLY A 411 17.45 10.37 14.98
CA GLY A 411 17.90 10.69 13.64
C GLY A 411 16.74 11.13 12.75
N GLU A 412 17.03 11.36 11.47
CA GLU A 412 16.01 11.75 10.50
C GLU A 412 15.17 10.56 10.06
N LEU A 413 13.90 10.82 9.78
CA LEU A 413 13.00 9.88 9.13
C LEU A 413 13.33 9.83 7.63
N GLU A 414 13.75 8.68 7.14
CA GLU A 414 13.96 8.47 5.71
C GLU A 414 12.83 7.65 5.11
N MET A 415 12.29 8.12 3.98
CA MET A 415 11.20 7.44 3.27
C MET A 415 11.74 6.60 2.11
N VAL A 416 11.01 5.55 1.77
CA VAL A 416 11.27 4.74 0.56
C VAL A 416 11.03 5.59 -0.68
N ALA A 417 11.97 5.54 -1.63
CA ALA A 417 11.81 6.15 -2.95
C ALA A 417 10.96 5.23 -3.85
N SER A 418 9.63 5.31 -3.69
CA SER A 418 8.67 4.55 -4.49
C SER A 418 7.44 5.39 -4.81
N SER A 419 7.09 5.43 -6.08
CA SER A 419 5.92 6.18 -6.55
C SER A 419 4.59 5.49 -6.21
N PHE A 420 4.61 4.20 -5.86
CA PHE A 420 3.40 3.39 -5.65
C PHE A 420 3.15 3.06 -4.17
N VAL A 421 3.97 2.21 -3.56
CA VAL A 421 3.87 1.87 -2.13
C VAL A 421 5.13 2.36 -1.44
N GLY A 422 4.96 3.21 -0.44
CA GLY A 422 6.05 3.82 0.30
C GLY A 422 5.80 3.84 1.81
N GLY A 423 6.79 4.33 2.53
CA GLY A 423 6.74 4.46 3.97
C GLY A 423 8.13 4.70 4.55
N PRO A 424 8.27 4.76 5.88
CA PRO A 424 9.54 4.89 6.55
C PRO A 424 10.50 3.74 6.22
N LYS A 425 11.59 4.06 5.50
CA LYS A 425 12.69 3.15 5.22
C LYS A 425 13.61 3.03 6.44
N HIS A 426 13.95 4.18 7.03
CA HIS A 426 14.68 4.27 8.27
C HIS A 426 13.96 5.17 9.26
N LEU A 427 13.82 4.71 10.48
CA LEU A 427 13.26 5.48 11.59
C LEU A 427 14.14 5.26 12.84
N PRO A 428 15.24 6.02 13.00
CA PRO A 428 16.09 5.94 14.18
C PRO A 428 15.36 6.50 15.40
N LEU A 429 15.09 5.65 16.37
CA LEU A 429 14.43 6.00 17.62
C LEU A 429 15.25 5.52 18.82
N ARG A 430 15.01 6.15 19.95
CA ARG A 430 15.41 5.68 21.26
C ARG A 430 14.16 5.50 22.11
N CYS A 431 13.89 4.26 22.50
CA CYS A 431 12.73 3.91 23.31
C CYS A 431 13.16 3.60 24.73
N PHE A 432 12.42 4.14 25.71
CA PHE A 432 12.64 3.84 27.11
C PHE A 432 11.40 3.11 27.61
N MET A 433 11.64 1.99 28.29
CA MET A 433 10.59 1.10 28.78
C MET A 433 10.34 1.32 30.28
N ARG A 434 9.14 0.97 30.74
CA ARG A 434 8.79 0.96 32.17
C ARG A 434 9.12 -0.35 32.84
#